data_6b8eb653e2e8d0519cc99c166904c519
#
_entry.id   6b8eb653e2e8d0519cc99c166904c519
#
_cell.length_a   1.000
_cell.length_b   1.000
_cell.length_c   1.000
_cell.angle_alpha   90.00
_cell.angle_beta   90.00
_cell.angle_gamma   90.00
#
_symmetry.space_group_name_H-M   'P 1'
#
loop_
_entity.id
_entity.type
_entity.pdbx_description
1 polymer ?
#
loop_
_entity_poly.entity_id
_entity_poly.type
_entity_poly.pdbx_seq_one_letter_code
_entity_poly.pdbx_strand_id
1 'polypeptide(L)'
;EQANLETLAAIMTHGGKPKPELVDAFLELREMVALGWFRWMSRNPKTEQMRHLYGLLERMEAIAYAPAGEKDKPEFLDLVNQFLVCMFAESDNMIFRVLLRSSRELAHVTYYIVAYTLDMRELCTTYRTVLDGLTSGHASEAIDYWCGWSDKVTVQYREALLRLERE
;
A
#
# COMPACT_ATOMS: atom_id res chain seq x y z
N GLU A 1 6.72 21.06 19.76
CA GLU A 1 6.29 21.17 18.34
C GLU A 1 5.77 19.80 17.91
N GLN A 2 4.45 19.65 17.89
CA GLN A 2 3.81 18.49 17.28
C GLN A 2 3.79 18.74 15.76
N ALA A 3 4.86 18.36 15.08
CA ALA A 3 4.76 18.09 13.66
C ALA A 3 3.89 16.83 13.53
N ASN A 4 2.59 17.01 13.36
CA ASN A 4 1.69 15.92 13.07
C ASN A 4 1.83 15.57 11.58
N LEU A 5 1.37 14.42 11.21
CA LEU A 5 1.43 13.95 9.82
C LEU A 5 0.50 14.75 8.87
N GLU A 6 -0.45 15.51 9.38
CA GLU A 6 -1.18 16.56 8.63
C GLU A 6 -0.22 17.63 8.12
N THR A 7 0.72 18.03 8.98
CA THR A 7 1.79 18.95 8.59
C THR A 7 2.68 18.32 7.52
N LEU A 8 3.00 17.02 7.64
CA LEU A 8 3.80 16.31 6.65
C LEU A 8 3.05 16.18 5.32
N ALA A 9 1.77 15.81 5.33
CA ALA A 9 0.93 15.76 4.14
C ALA A 9 0.81 17.14 3.48
N ALA A 10 0.62 18.21 4.27
CA ALA A 10 0.60 19.58 3.76
C ALA A 10 1.94 20.01 3.16
N ILE A 11 3.07 19.61 3.76
CA ILE A 11 4.42 19.85 3.24
C ILE A 11 4.63 19.08 1.93
N MET A 12 4.18 17.82 1.87
CA MET A 12 4.30 16.98 0.67
C MET A 12 3.50 17.54 -0.51
N THR A 13 2.41 18.23 -0.23
CA THR A 13 1.50 18.79 -1.25
C THR A 13 1.57 20.33 -1.35
N HIS A 14 2.60 20.96 -0.79
CA HIS A 14 2.74 22.41 -0.85
C HIS A 14 2.78 22.88 -2.32
N GLY A 15 1.75 23.65 -2.73
CA GLY A 15 1.54 24.05 -4.12
C GLY A 15 0.77 23.02 -4.98
N GLY A 16 0.18 21.98 -4.36
CA GLY A 16 -0.66 20.97 -5.04
C GLY A 16 0.13 19.85 -5.73
N LYS A 17 1.45 19.88 -5.69
CA LYS A 17 2.32 18.82 -6.24
C LYS A 17 3.16 18.16 -5.13
N PRO A 18 3.28 16.82 -5.10
CA PRO A 18 4.13 16.15 -4.14
C PRO A 18 5.62 16.44 -4.44
N LYS A 19 6.40 16.66 -3.38
CA LYS A 19 7.86 16.82 -3.50
C LYS A 19 8.52 15.45 -3.64
N PRO A 20 9.36 15.21 -4.66
CA PRO A 20 9.97 13.91 -4.93
C PRO A 20 10.70 13.30 -3.72
N GLU A 21 11.47 14.10 -2.99
CA GLU A 21 12.25 13.64 -1.84
C GLU A 21 11.35 13.13 -0.69
N LEU A 22 10.19 13.75 -0.52
CA LEU A 22 9.23 13.34 0.51
C LEU A 22 8.46 12.09 0.09
N VAL A 23 8.20 11.93 -1.21
CA VAL A 23 7.59 10.71 -1.75
C VAL A 23 8.56 9.53 -1.59
N ASP A 24 9.83 9.71 -1.90
CA ASP A 24 10.87 8.68 -1.69
C ASP A 24 10.94 8.26 -0.22
N ALA A 25 11.03 9.21 0.69
CA ALA A 25 11.04 8.92 2.14
C ALA A 25 9.75 8.20 2.60
N PHE A 26 8.60 8.54 2.03
CA PHE A 26 7.35 7.86 2.34
C PHE A 26 7.31 6.42 1.79
N LEU A 27 7.79 6.18 0.57
CA LEU A 27 7.86 4.84 -0.01
C LEU A 27 8.79 3.94 0.80
N GLU A 28 9.94 4.47 1.25
CA GLU A 28 10.88 3.76 2.13
C GLU A 28 10.23 3.41 3.48
N LEU A 29 9.55 4.37 4.13
CA LEU A 29 8.82 4.13 5.37
C LEU A 29 7.74 3.07 5.18
N ARG A 30 6.97 3.13 4.10
CA ARG A 30 5.93 2.16 3.75
C ARG A 30 6.50 0.74 3.65
N GLU A 31 7.64 0.60 3.00
CA GLU A 31 8.32 -0.69 2.86
C GLU A 31 8.76 -1.24 4.21
N MET A 32 9.43 -0.44 5.03
CA MET A 32 9.84 -0.86 6.37
C MET A 32 8.65 -1.31 7.23
N VAL A 33 7.53 -0.60 7.16
CA VAL A 33 6.31 -0.94 7.90
C VAL A 33 5.69 -2.24 7.37
N ALA A 34 5.62 -2.42 6.05
CA ALA A 34 5.10 -3.64 5.44
C ALA A 34 5.95 -4.87 5.80
N LEU A 35 7.28 -4.77 5.71
CA LEU A 35 8.19 -5.85 6.09
C LEU A 35 8.08 -6.21 7.58
N GLY A 36 7.95 -5.22 8.45
CA GLY A 36 7.69 -5.43 9.86
C GLY A 36 6.41 -6.20 10.11
N TRP A 37 5.33 -5.86 9.39
CA TRP A 37 4.05 -6.54 9.48
C TRP A 37 4.13 -7.99 8.95
N PHE A 38 4.74 -8.22 7.79
CA PHE A 38 4.90 -9.57 7.24
C PHE A 38 5.65 -10.50 8.20
N ARG A 39 6.76 -10.04 8.78
CA ARG A 39 7.53 -10.78 9.78
C ARG A 39 6.72 -11.05 11.05
N TRP A 40 5.90 -10.10 11.48
CA TRP A 40 5.03 -10.29 12.63
C TRP A 40 3.92 -11.29 12.32
N MET A 41 3.23 -11.14 11.18
CA MET A 41 2.14 -12.01 10.76
C MET A 41 2.60 -13.46 10.52
N SER A 42 3.79 -13.67 9.97
CA SER A 42 4.35 -15.01 9.76
C SER A 42 4.55 -15.80 11.07
N ARG A 43 4.72 -15.09 12.18
CA ARG A 43 4.87 -15.69 13.52
C ARG A 43 3.55 -15.81 14.29
N ASN A 44 2.57 -15.01 13.92
CA ASN A 44 1.30 -14.86 14.64
C ASN A 44 0.13 -14.77 13.63
N PRO A 45 -0.12 -15.83 12.83
CA PRO A 45 -1.18 -15.78 11.83
C PRO A 45 -2.55 -15.68 12.52
N LYS A 46 -3.20 -14.53 12.36
CA LYS A 46 -4.57 -14.30 12.87
C LYS A 46 -5.57 -14.70 11.79
N THR A 47 -6.19 -15.86 11.95
CA THR A 47 -7.11 -16.44 10.96
C THR A 47 -8.25 -15.50 10.56
N GLU A 48 -8.81 -14.75 11.51
CA GLU A 48 -9.89 -13.78 11.26
C GLU A 48 -9.42 -12.63 10.36
N GLN A 49 -8.26 -12.05 10.68
CA GLN A 49 -7.66 -10.98 9.89
C GLN A 49 -7.32 -11.46 8.48
N MET A 50 -6.74 -12.66 8.34
CA MET A 50 -6.44 -13.23 7.03
C MET A 50 -7.70 -13.44 6.20
N ARG A 51 -8.78 -13.96 6.80
CA ARG A 51 -10.08 -14.10 6.12
C ARG A 51 -10.61 -12.75 5.61
N HIS A 52 -10.51 -11.71 6.42
CA HIS A 52 -10.93 -10.37 6.02
C HIS A 52 -10.09 -9.82 4.88
N LEU A 53 -8.75 -9.97 4.93
CA LEU A 53 -7.85 -9.57 3.85
C LEU A 53 -8.15 -10.30 2.54
N TYR A 54 -8.39 -11.61 2.58
CA TYR A 54 -8.80 -12.37 1.39
C TYR A 54 -10.14 -11.86 0.82
N GLY A 55 -11.13 -11.58 1.67
CA GLY A 55 -12.41 -11.03 1.22
C GLY A 55 -12.29 -9.67 0.54
N LEU A 56 -11.41 -8.80 1.05
CA LEU A 56 -11.11 -7.53 0.39
C LEU A 56 -10.39 -7.74 -0.94
N LEU A 57 -9.43 -8.67 -0.99
CA LEU A 57 -8.69 -9.00 -2.19
C LEU A 57 -9.59 -9.58 -3.29
N GLU A 58 -10.53 -10.45 -2.96
CA GLU A 58 -11.52 -10.99 -3.91
C GLU A 58 -12.37 -9.89 -4.55
N ARG A 59 -12.78 -8.89 -3.77
CA ARG A 59 -13.49 -7.73 -4.29
C ARG A 59 -12.62 -6.86 -5.21
N MET A 60 -11.35 -6.67 -4.85
CA MET A 60 -10.37 -5.97 -5.69
C MET A 60 -10.16 -6.70 -7.02
N GLU A 61 -10.03 -8.03 -6.99
CA GLU A 61 -9.87 -8.88 -8.17
C GLU A 61 -11.11 -8.80 -9.07
N ALA A 62 -12.31 -8.81 -8.52
CA ALA A 62 -13.54 -8.66 -9.29
C ALA A 62 -13.51 -7.39 -10.16
N ILE A 63 -13.00 -6.27 -9.63
CA ILE A 63 -12.86 -5.03 -10.40
C ILE A 63 -11.66 -5.10 -11.36
N ALA A 64 -10.51 -5.61 -10.91
CA ALA A 64 -9.29 -5.64 -11.71
C ALA A 64 -9.43 -6.51 -12.96
N TYR A 65 -10.21 -7.60 -12.87
CA TYR A 65 -10.44 -8.54 -13.97
C TYR A 65 -11.73 -8.28 -14.74
N ALA A 66 -12.53 -7.29 -14.35
CA ALA A 66 -13.71 -6.87 -15.10
C ALA A 66 -13.33 -6.43 -16.54
N PRO A 67 -14.27 -6.48 -17.49
CA PRO A 67 -14.08 -5.97 -18.85
C PRO A 67 -13.63 -4.50 -18.86
N ALA A 68 -12.92 -4.13 -19.91
CA ALA A 68 -12.52 -2.74 -20.11
C ALA A 68 -13.78 -1.85 -20.24
N GLY A 69 -13.89 -0.83 -19.41
CA GLY A 69 -15.08 0.06 -19.32
C GLY A 69 -15.99 -0.22 -18.12
N GLU A 70 -15.85 -1.36 -17.45
CA GLU A 70 -16.58 -1.71 -16.22
C GLU A 70 -15.70 -1.61 -14.95
N LYS A 71 -14.45 -1.18 -15.13
CA LYS A 71 -13.49 -1.06 -14.03
C LYS A 71 -13.75 0.21 -13.24
N ASP A 72 -14.28 0.07 -12.04
CA ASP A 72 -14.43 1.17 -11.09
C ASP A 72 -13.10 1.42 -10.36
N LYS A 73 -12.31 2.34 -10.91
CA LYS A 73 -11.02 2.68 -10.34
C LYS A 73 -11.13 3.37 -8.97
N PRO A 74 -12.05 4.29 -8.72
CA PRO A 74 -12.33 4.83 -7.38
C PRO A 74 -12.64 3.75 -6.35
N GLU A 75 -13.56 2.82 -6.65
CA GLU A 75 -13.90 1.73 -5.75
C GLU A 75 -12.69 0.81 -5.49
N PHE A 76 -11.92 0.49 -6.54
CA PHE A 76 -10.69 -0.30 -6.39
C PHE A 76 -9.72 0.33 -5.42
N LEU A 77 -9.47 1.63 -5.54
CA LEU A 77 -8.54 2.36 -4.68
C LEU A 77 -9.04 2.46 -3.23
N ASP A 78 -10.35 2.58 -3.03
CA ASP A 78 -10.94 2.52 -1.69
C ASP A 78 -10.75 1.14 -1.06
N LEU A 79 -10.91 0.06 -1.81
CA LEU A 79 -10.60 -1.30 -1.36
C LEU A 79 -9.12 -1.50 -1.02
N VAL A 80 -8.20 -0.93 -1.81
CA VAL A 80 -6.76 -0.94 -1.49
C VAL A 80 -6.52 -0.26 -0.14
N ASN A 81 -7.14 0.90 0.10
CA ASN A 81 -7.02 1.58 1.37
C ASN A 81 -7.60 0.76 2.54
N GLN A 82 -8.76 0.13 2.36
CA GLN A 82 -9.35 -0.76 3.36
C GLN A 82 -8.43 -1.96 3.64
N PHE A 83 -7.82 -2.53 2.60
CA PHE A 83 -6.85 -3.64 2.74
C PHE A 83 -5.64 -3.22 3.59
N LEU A 84 -5.04 -2.09 3.30
CA LEU A 84 -3.92 -1.55 4.08
C LEU A 84 -4.33 -1.26 5.54
N VAL A 85 -5.50 -0.68 5.75
CA VAL A 85 -6.03 -0.46 7.10
C VAL A 85 -6.20 -1.78 7.84
N CYS A 86 -6.78 -2.80 7.19
CA CYS A 86 -6.98 -4.12 7.78
C CYS A 86 -5.65 -4.79 8.14
N MET A 87 -4.63 -4.70 7.28
CA MET A 87 -3.29 -5.26 7.56
C MET A 87 -2.75 -4.83 8.93
N PHE A 88 -2.96 -3.57 9.29
CA PHE A 88 -2.31 -3.00 10.48
C PHE A 88 -3.25 -2.84 11.68
N ALA A 89 -4.58 -2.84 11.46
CA ALA A 89 -5.56 -2.52 12.50
C ALA A 89 -5.52 -3.49 13.69
N GLU A 90 -5.23 -4.75 13.44
CA GLU A 90 -5.21 -5.82 14.45
C GLU A 90 -3.80 -6.10 15.02
N SER A 91 -2.82 -5.29 14.64
CA SER A 91 -1.51 -5.37 15.27
C SER A 91 -1.60 -4.99 16.74
N ASP A 92 -1.12 -5.85 17.63
CA ASP A 92 -0.98 -5.54 19.06
C ASP A 92 0.08 -4.45 19.31
N ASN A 93 0.85 -4.10 18.27
CA ASN A 93 1.85 -3.06 18.35
C ASN A 93 1.20 -1.67 18.21
N MET A 94 1.12 -0.95 19.34
CA MET A 94 0.55 0.40 19.39
C MET A 94 1.26 1.37 18.42
N ILE A 95 2.56 1.19 18.18
CA ILE A 95 3.32 2.04 17.26
C ILE A 95 2.84 1.82 15.82
N PHE A 96 2.62 0.57 15.40
CA PHE A 96 2.04 0.30 14.09
C PHE A 96 0.67 0.94 13.92
N ARG A 97 -0.19 0.87 14.94
CA ARG A 97 -1.51 1.51 14.89
C ARG A 97 -1.44 3.03 14.78
N VAL A 98 -0.49 3.64 15.48
CA VAL A 98 -0.24 5.10 15.39
C VAL A 98 0.27 5.48 14.01
N LEU A 99 1.28 4.77 13.49
CA LEU A 99 1.82 5.00 12.14
C LEU A 99 0.75 4.85 11.07
N LEU A 100 -0.10 3.83 11.19
CA LEU A 100 -1.20 3.62 10.25
C LEU A 100 -2.23 4.75 10.28
N ARG A 101 -2.64 5.16 11.50
CA ARG A 101 -3.60 6.25 11.67
C ARG A 101 -3.08 7.54 11.06
N SER A 102 -1.79 7.74 11.17
CA SER A 102 -1.08 8.86 10.60
C SER A 102 -0.88 8.75 9.08
N SER A 103 -0.66 7.53 8.56
CA SER A 103 -0.51 7.31 7.12
C SER A 103 -1.82 7.42 6.34
N ARG A 104 -2.99 7.45 7.01
CA ARG A 104 -4.28 7.71 6.34
C ARG A 104 -4.30 9.02 5.59
N GLU A 105 -3.69 10.05 6.13
CA GLU A 105 -3.60 11.36 5.49
C GLU A 105 -2.57 11.37 4.36
N LEU A 106 -1.48 10.60 4.52
CA LEU A 106 -0.51 10.37 3.46
C LEU A 106 -1.06 9.47 2.34
N ALA A 107 -2.04 8.63 2.63
CA ALA A 107 -2.71 7.79 1.63
C ALA A 107 -3.36 8.64 0.51
N HIS A 108 -3.83 9.84 0.80
CA HIS A 108 -4.34 10.75 -0.23
C HIS A 108 -3.26 11.17 -1.24
N VAL A 109 -2.03 11.38 -0.79
CA VAL A 109 -0.89 11.69 -1.68
C VAL A 109 -0.50 10.47 -2.49
N THR A 110 -0.41 9.31 -1.83
CA THR A 110 -0.14 8.02 -2.49
C THR A 110 -1.26 7.66 -3.47
N TYR A 111 -2.51 7.97 -3.13
CA TYR A 111 -3.68 7.77 -3.97
C TYR A 111 -3.53 8.48 -5.32
N TYR A 112 -3.04 9.71 -5.32
CA TYR A 112 -2.84 10.47 -6.56
C TYR A 112 -1.80 9.79 -7.48
N ILE A 113 -0.70 9.33 -6.90
CA ILE A 113 0.38 8.66 -7.64
C ILE A 113 -0.06 7.27 -8.08
N VAL A 114 -0.65 6.48 -7.19
CA VAL A 114 -1.18 5.13 -7.44
C VAL A 114 -2.24 5.15 -8.55
N ALA A 115 -3.10 6.18 -8.58
CA ALA A 115 -4.15 6.30 -9.58
C ALA A 115 -3.61 6.34 -11.02
N TYR A 116 -2.41 6.86 -11.23
CA TYR A 116 -1.83 7.01 -12.58
C TYR A 116 -0.91 5.86 -12.99
N THR A 117 -0.29 5.15 -12.04
CA THR A 117 0.80 4.21 -12.35
C THR A 117 0.47 2.76 -12.06
N LEU A 118 -0.58 2.47 -11.31
CA LEU A 118 -0.84 1.13 -10.79
C LEU A 118 -1.57 0.26 -11.81
N ASP A 119 -0.99 -0.88 -12.14
CA ASP A 119 -1.72 -2.01 -12.74
C ASP A 119 -2.50 -2.74 -11.64
N MET A 120 -3.84 -2.65 -11.71
CA MET A 120 -4.73 -3.27 -10.72
C MET A 120 -4.54 -4.78 -10.63
N ARG A 121 -4.30 -5.46 -11.77
CA ARG A 121 -4.09 -6.92 -11.81
C ARG A 121 -2.78 -7.31 -11.17
N GLU A 122 -1.72 -6.55 -11.46
CA GLU A 122 -0.41 -6.78 -10.86
C GLU A 122 -0.47 -6.60 -9.34
N LEU A 123 -1.17 -5.57 -8.85
CA LEU A 123 -1.35 -5.37 -7.40
C LEU A 123 -2.10 -6.53 -6.74
N CYS A 124 -3.22 -6.97 -7.34
CA CYS A 124 -3.97 -8.10 -6.82
C CYS A 124 -3.12 -9.38 -6.78
N THR A 125 -2.36 -9.64 -7.85
CA THR A 125 -1.45 -10.79 -7.91
C THR A 125 -0.40 -10.70 -6.81
N THR A 126 0.17 -9.53 -6.58
CA THR A 126 1.16 -9.31 -5.51
C THR A 126 0.58 -9.57 -4.13
N TYR A 127 -0.59 -9.00 -3.83
CA TYR A 127 -1.23 -9.22 -2.54
C TYR A 127 -1.62 -10.69 -2.33
N ARG A 128 -2.11 -11.37 -3.37
CA ARG A 128 -2.43 -12.79 -3.34
C ARG A 128 -1.19 -13.62 -3.03
N THR A 129 -0.11 -13.42 -3.76
CA THR A 129 1.16 -14.14 -3.57
C THR A 129 1.69 -13.98 -2.14
N VAL A 130 1.62 -12.75 -1.61
CA VAL A 130 2.07 -12.48 -0.24
C VAL A 130 1.18 -13.17 0.80
N LEU A 131 -0.15 -13.04 0.70
CA LEU A 131 -1.06 -13.67 1.65
C LEU A 131 -0.94 -15.20 1.62
N ASP A 132 -0.87 -15.78 0.43
CA ASP A 132 -0.73 -17.23 0.24
C ASP A 132 0.60 -17.73 0.84
N GLY A 133 1.70 -17.03 0.63
CA GLY A 133 2.99 -17.37 1.23
C GLY A 133 3.00 -17.26 2.75
N LEU A 134 2.37 -16.23 3.30
CA LEU A 134 2.24 -16.07 4.76
C LEU A 134 1.40 -17.18 5.41
N THR A 135 0.36 -17.67 4.71
CA THR A 135 -0.54 -18.71 5.24
C THR A 135 -0.05 -20.13 5.01
N SER A 136 0.77 -20.36 3.97
CA SER A 136 1.30 -21.68 3.62
C SER A 136 2.66 -22.00 4.25
N GLY A 137 3.24 -21.09 5.04
CA GLY A 137 4.55 -21.27 5.67
C GLY A 137 5.74 -20.85 4.79
N HIS A 138 5.50 -20.23 3.63
CA HIS A 138 6.52 -19.72 2.71
C HIS A 138 6.74 -18.21 2.86
N ALA A 139 6.74 -17.74 4.12
CA ALA A 139 6.80 -16.31 4.42
C ALA A 139 8.07 -15.61 3.89
N SER A 140 9.22 -16.31 3.86
CA SER A 140 10.47 -15.72 3.33
C SER A 140 10.35 -15.41 1.84
N GLU A 141 9.86 -16.37 1.06
CA GLU A 141 9.66 -16.22 -0.39
C GLU A 141 8.63 -15.13 -0.71
N ALA A 142 7.57 -15.05 0.08
CA ALA A 142 6.55 -14.00 -0.04
C ALA A 142 7.13 -12.59 0.24
N ILE A 143 8.01 -12.48 1.23
CA ILE A 143 8.69 -11.22 1.57
C ILE A 143 9.65 -10.82 0.44
N ASP A 144 10.44 -11.75 -0.06
CA ASP A 144 11.37 -11.49 -1.17
C ASP A 144 10.62 -11.06 -2.44
N TYR A 145 9.48 -11.71 -2.72
CA TYR A 145 8.60 -11.31 -3.83
C TYR A 145 8.07 -9.89 -3.65
N TRP A 146 7.60 -9.54 -2.43
CA TRP A 146 7.16 -8.19 -2.12
C TRP A 146 8.27 -7.15 -2.31
N CYS A 147 9.48 -7.41 -1.84
CA CYS A 147 10.60 -6.49 -2.00
C CYS A 147 10.87 -6.20 -3.48
N GLY A 148 10.97 -7.23 -4.33
CA GLY A 148 11.19 -7.05 -5.76
C GLY A 148 10.07 -6.26 -6.46
N TRP A 149 8.82 -6.48 -6.04
CA TRP A 149 7.69 -5.70 -6.54
C TRP A 149 7.73 -4.25 -6.05
N SER A 150 8.05 -4.02 -4.77
CA SER A 150 8.17 -2.68 -4.16
C SER A 150 9.22 -1.84 -4.85
N ASP A 151 10.38 -2.42 -5.16
CA ASP A 151 11.45 -1.75 -5.92
C ASP A 151 10.97 -1.31 -7.30
N LYS A 152 10.31 -2.20 -8.04
CA LYS A 152 9.73 -1.90 -9.35
C LYS A 152 8.72 -0.74 -9.27
N VAL A 153 7.82 -0.81 -8.30
CA VAL A 153 6.80 0.24 -8.09
C VAL A 153 7.46 1.57 -7.73
N THR A 154 8.50 1.56 -6.91
CA THR A 154 9.24 2.79 -6.54
C THR A 154 9.85 3.47 -7.77
N VAL A 155 10.42 2.71 -8.69
CA VAL A 155 10.94 3.24 -9.96
C VAL A 155 9.82 3.86 -10.80
N GLN A 156 8.69 3.15 -10.95
CA GLN A 156 7.53 3.67 -11.70
C GLN A 156 6.98 4.97 -11.11
N TYR A 157 6.95 5.08 -9.78
CA TYR A 157 6.53 6.31 -9.11
C TYR A 157 7.45 7.48 -9.40
N ARG A 158 8.76 7.29 -9.33
CA ARG A 158 9.75 8.33 -9.64
C ARG A 158 9.59 8.83 -11.08
N GLU A 159 9.43 7.92 -12.03
CA GLU A 159 9.20 8.27 -13.43
C GLU A 159 7.89 9.05 -13.63
N ALA A 160 6.81 8.68 -12.95
CA ALA A 160 5.55 9.40 -13.02
C ALA A 160 5.65 10.82 -12.44
N LEU A 161 6.34 10.99 -11.31
CA LEU A 161 6.58 12.30 -10.71
C LEU A 161 7.39 13.21 -11.65
N LEU A 162 8.47 12.69 -12.26
CA LEU A 162 9.28 13.45 -13.22
C LEU A 162 8.50 13.88 -14.47
N ARG A 163 7.48 13.13 -14.86
CA ARG A 163 6.57 13.55 -15.96
C ARG A 163 5.66 14.69 -15.51
N LEU A 164 5.08 14.61 -14.32
CA LEU A 164 4.19 15.65 -13.76
C LEU A 164 4.92 16.99 -13.51
N GLU A 165 6.23 16.95 -13.29
CA GLU A 165 7.04 18.19 -13.14
C GLU A 165 7.28 18.91 -14.46
N ARG A 166 7.16 18.22 -15.59
CA ARG A 166 7.40 18.78 -16.95
C ARG A 166 6.14 19.35 -17.60
N GLU A 167 4.98 19.06 -17.04
CA GLU A 167 3.67 19.59 -17.44
C GLU A 167 3.28 20.81 -16.60
#